data_002b1ffd8f635b396dfbce3e817d143a
#
_entry.id   002b1ffd8f635b396dfbce3e817d143a
#
_cell.length_a   1.000
_cell.length_b   1.000
_cell.length_c   1.000
_cell.angle_alpha   90.00
_cell.angle_beta   90.00
_cell.angle_gamma   90.00
#
_symmetry.space_group_name_H-M   'P 1'
#
loop_
_entity.id
_entity.type
_entity.pdbx_description
1 polymer ?
#
loop_
_entity_poly.entity_id
_entity_poly.type
_entity_poly.pdbx_seq_one_letter_code
_entity_poly.pdbx_strand_id
1 'polypeptide(L)'
;MMWPEPGYKFLSSLAAVAHKHGITVEDSDSLELVLRAMGDELRSARLRKELVRSPLPALLLQILQKANLSERTEALRVAANLCIDNSESRLILLEVDIIPTIVRGLTESLSESTPILQQIRWTLVTIGAMLNMQMDCVPVKHALLDCGTIPQTFNALARILALDLKDPETHAVSVQAMEWGLRLLDDILTDEEAHTYAWTPHDAEVLFRVLQVWSELDSSCLLY
;
A
#
# COMPACT_ATOMS: atom_id res chain seq x y z
N MET A 1 -22.90 28.75 2.14
CA MET A 1 -22.43 28.05 0.94
C MET A 1 -21.42 27.00 1.41
N MET A 2 -21.83 25.73 1.53
CA MET A 2 -20.95 24.64 1.95
C MET A 2 -20.10 24.26 0.74
N TRP A 3 -18.78 24.35 0.85
CA TRP A 3 -17.89 23.87 -0.21
C TRP A 3 -18.10 22.36 -0.33
N PRO A 4 -18.23 21.80 -1.56
CA PRO A 4 -18.31 20.37 -1.74
C PRO A 4 -17.04 19.74 -1.14
N GLU A 5 -17.22 18.68 -0.33
CA GLU A 5 -16.10 17.94 0.23
C GLU A 5 -15.11 17.51 -0.86
N PRO A 6 -13.78 17.48 -0.58
CA PRO A 6 -12.76 17.15 -1.57
C PRO A 6 -13.06 15.86 -2.34
N GLY A 7 -13.68 14.87 -1.70
CA GLY A 7 -14.06 13.59 -2.31
C GLY A 7 -15.03 13.71 -3.49
N TYR A 8 -15.96 14.64 -3.46
CA TYR A 8 -16.96 14.79 -4.54
C TYR A 8 -16.35 15.17 -5.89
N LYS A 9 -15.26 15.95 -5.87
CA LYS A 9 -14.55 16.36 -7.10
C LYS A 9 -13.82 15.20 -7.76
N PHE A 10 -13.33 14.24 -6.99
CA PHE A 10 -12.66 13.05 -7.53
C PHE A 10 -13.66 12.03 -8.04
N LEU A 11 -14.81 11.91 -7.34
CA LEU A 11 -15.86 10.94 -7.66
C LEU A 11 -16.34 11.07 -9.11
N SER A 12 -16.70 12.27 -9.56
CA SER A 12 -17.20 12.47 -10.92
C SER A 12 -16.16 12.13 -11.99
N SER A 13 -14.88 12.48 -11.76
CA SER A 13 -13.79 12.17 -12.68
C SER A 13 -13.49 10.67 -12.71
N LEU A 14 -13.51 10.02 -11.54
CA LEU A 14 -13.26 8.59 -11.43
C LEU A 14 -14.40 7.75 -12.00
N ALA A 15 -15.65 8.13 -11.74
CA ALA A 15 -16.84 7.51 -12.32
C ALA A 15 -16.85 7.60 -13.85
N ALA A 16 -16.43 8.74 -14.42
CA ALA A 16 -16.26 8.91 -15.86
C ALA A 16 -15.20 7.95 -16.44
N VAL A 17 -14.08 7.75 -15.75
CA VAL A 17 -13.05 6.78 -16.14
C VAL A 17 -13.61 5.36 -16.05
N ALA A 18 -14.27 4.99 -14.96
CA ALA A 18 -14.87 3.68 -14.77
C ALA A 18 -15.90 3.36 -15.88
N HIS A 19 -16.83 4.27 -16.12
CA HIS A 19 -17.86 4.12 -17.17
C HIS A 19 -17.26 3.97 -18.58
N LYS A 20 -16.25 4.80 -18.91
CA LYS A 20 -15.56 4.74 -20.22
C LYS A 20 -14.93 3.37 -20.49
N HIS A 21 -14.48 2.69 -19.45
CA HIS A 21 -13.82 1.38 -19.54
C HIS A 21 -14.76 0.21 -19.20
N GLY A 22 -16.07 0.45 -19.12
CA GLY A 22 -17.10 -0.58 -18.91
C GLY A 22 -17.09 -1.20 -17.50
N ILE A 23 -16.55 -0.49 -16.50
CA ILE A 23 -16.58 -0.91 -15.11
C ILE A 23 -17.94 -0.57 -14.53
N THR A 24 -18.68 -1.60 -14.10
CA THR A 24 -19.97 -1.43 -13.44
C THR A 24 -19.76 -1.08 -11.97
N VAL A 25 -20.37 0.00 -11.52
CA VAL A 25 -20.35 0.44 -10.12
C VAL A 25 -21.79 0.41 -9.63
N GLU A 26 -22.09 -0.42 -8.63
CA GLU A 26 -23.45 -0.58 -8.08
C GLU A 26 -23.92 0.68 -7.36
N ASP A 27 -22.99 1.42 -6.73
CA ASP A 27 -23.24 2.70 -6.07
C ASP A 27 -22.16 3.70 -6.49
N SER A 28 -22.52 4.58 -7.41
CA SER A 28 -21.63 5.60 -7.94
C SER A 28 -21.51 6.84 -7.04
N ASP A 29 -22.20 6.88 -5.91
CA ASP A 29 -22.21 8.04 -5.01
C ASP A 29 -21.10 7.98 -3.94
N SER A 30 -20.36 6.86 -3.86
CA SER A 30 -19.23 6.66 -2.95
C SER A 30 -17.90 6.49 -3.68
N LEU A 31 -16.94 7.38 -3.39
CA LEU A 31 -15.59 7.29 -3.93
C LEU A 31 -14.91 5.96 -3.56
N GLU A 32 -15.11 5.48 -2.33
CA GLU A 32 -14.59 4.21 -1.87
C GLU A 32 -15.13 3.04 -2.71
N LEU A 33 -16.45 2.99 -2.97
CA LEU A 33 -17.07 1.91 -3.74
C LEU A 33 -16.63 1.93 -5.20
N VAL A 34 -16.49 3.10 -5.81
CA VAL A 34 -15.94 3.22 -7.17
C VAL A 34 -14.50 2.71 -7.24
N LEU A 35 -13.64 3.10 -6.30
CA LEU A 35 -12.26 2.62 -6.22
C LEU A 35 -12.19 1.12 -5.99
N ARG A 36 -13.06 0.57 -5.13
CA ARG A 36 -13.14 -0.88 -4.86
C ARG A 36 -13.50 -1.66 -6.12
N ALA A 37 -14.55 -1.24 -6.83
CA ALA A 37 -14.94 -1.86 -8.09
C ALA A 37 -13.82 -1.80 -9.13
N MET A 38 -13.15 -0.65 -9.28
CA MET A 38 -11.99 -0.53 -10.17
C MET A 38 -10.86 -1.48 -9.79
N GLY A 39 -10.55 -1.58 -8.50
CA GLY A 39 -9.52 -2.48 -7.99
C GLY A 39 -9.81 -3.95 -8.30
N ASP A 40 -11.07 -4.36 -8.19
CA ASP A 40 -11.49 -5.74 -8.47
C ASP A 40 -11.41 -6.09 -9.96
N GLU A 41 -11.79 -5.16 -10.83
CA GLU A 41 -11.72 -5.31 -12.28
C GLU A 41 -10.27 -5.31 -12.83
N LEU A 42 -9.32 -4.76 -12.11
CA LEU A 42 -7.90 -4.76 -12.48
C LEU A 42 -7.22 -6.12 -12.46
N ARG A 43 -7.94 -7.21 -12.16
CA ARG A 43 -7.50 -8.58 -12.47
C ARG A 43 -7.29 -8.79 -13.97
N SER A 44 -8.00 -8.04 -14.82
CA SER A 44 -7.84 -8.06 -16.27
C SER A 44 -6.56 -7.33 -16.71
N ALA A 45 -5.62 -8.06 -17.34
CA ALA A 45 -4.40 -7.49 -17.90
C ALA A 45 -4.67 -6.44 -18.99
N ARG A 46 -5.76 -6.62 -19.79
CA ARG A 46 -6.20 -5.64 -20.78
C ARG A 46 -6.59 -4.33 -20.10
N LEU A 47 -7.40 -4.43 -19.06
CA LEU A 47 -7.91 -3.25 -18.36
C LEU A 47 -6.78 -2.47 -17.67
N ARG A 48 -5.78 -3.16 -17.10
CA ARG A 48 -4.58 -2.50 -16.55
C ARG A 48 -3.87 -1.64 -17.57
N LYS A 49 -3.64 -2.17 -18.80
CA LYS A 49 -2.99 -1.42 -19.89
C LYS A 49 -3.80 -0.22 -20.39
N GLU A 50 -5.12 -0.33 -20.41
CA GLU A 50 -6.00 0.77 -20.81
C GLU A 50 -6.07 1.86 -19.75
N LEU A 51 -6.25 1.47 -18.48
CA LEU A 51 -6.45 2.42 -17.37
C LEU A 51 -5.17 3.17 -17.00
N VAL A 52 -4.00 2.57 -17.12
CA VAL A 52 -2.76 3.28 -16.82
C VAL A 52 -2.50 4.45 -17.76
N ARG A 53 -2.98 4.37 -19.01
CA ARG A 53 -2.89 5.43 -20.02
C ARG A 53 -4.03 6.47 -19.93
N SER A 54 -4.94 6.29 -19.01
CA SER A 54 -6.03 7.22 -18.71
C SER A 54 -5.57 8.28 -17.69
N PRO A 55 -6.44 9.23 -17.30
CA PRO A 55 -6.16 10.15 -16.19
C PRO A 55 -6.03 9.49 -14.82
N LEU A 56 -6.30 8.17 -14.70
CA LEU A 56 -6.34 7.45 -13.42
C LEU A 56 -5.07 7.61 -12.57
N PRO A 57 -3.82 7.47 -13.08
CA PRO A 57 -2.63 7.63 -12.26
C PRO A 57 -2.55 8.97 -11.53
N ALA A 58 -2.84 10.07 -12.22
CA ALA A 58 -2.85 11.41 -11.63
C ALA A 58 -4.00 11.60 -10.62
N LEU A 59 -5.16 10.99 -10.87
CA LEU A 59 -6.29 11.00 -9.92
C LEU A 59 -5.95 10.22 -8.65
N LEU A 60 -5.29 9.06 -8.77
CA LEU A 60 -4.85 8.27 -7.61
C LEU A 60 -3.91 9.06 -6.72
N LEU A 61 -2.92 9.77 -7.29
CA LEU A 61 -2.04 10.64 -6.51
C LEU A 61 -2.83 11.70 -5.73
N GLN A 62 -3.79 12.37 -6.39
CA GLN A 62 -4.60 13.39 -5.73
C GLN A 62 -5.47 12.84 -4.61
N ILE A 63 -6.05 11.65 -4.80
CA ILE A 63 -6.86 10.96 -3.79
C ILE A 63 -5.97 10.58 -2.59
N LEU A 64 -4.79 10.01 -2.82
CA LEU A 64 -3.83 9.66 -1.77
C LEU A 64 -3.39 10.86 -0.93
N GLN A 65 -3.38 12.06 -1.51
CA GLN A 65 -2.99 13.29 -0.81
C GLN A 65 -4.13 13.97 -0.03
N LYS A 66 -5.39 13.76 -0.41
CA LYS A 66 -6.50 14.64 0.02
C LYS A 66 -7.73 13.92 0.56
N ALA A 67 -7.91 12.63 0.30
CA ALA A 67 -9.07 11.86 0.71
C ALA A 67 -8.95 11.32 2.15
N ASN A 68 -10.04 10.76 2.67
CA ASN A 68 -10.02 10.07 3.96
C ASN A 68 -9.26 8.73 3.88
N LEU A 69 -8.96 8.12 5.05
CA LEU A 69 -8.13 6.91 5.12
C LEU A 69 -8.71 5.72 4.35
N SER A 70 -10.04 5.51 4.38
CA SER A 70 -10.69 4.41 3.67
C SER A 70 -10.55 4.56 2.15
N GLU A 71 -10.85 5.74 1.63
CA GLU A 71 -10.72 6.09 0.21
C GLU A 71 -9.25 5.99 -0.24
N ARG A 72 -8.30 6.46 0.58
CA ARG A 72 -6.86 6.35 0.30
C ARG A 72 -6.41 4.90 0.26
N THR A 73 -6.93 4.06 1.16
CA THR A 73 -6.62 2.61 1.19
C THR A 73 -7.06 1.94 -0.12
N GLU A 74 -8.27 2.22 -0.59
CA GLU A 74 -8.76 1.67 -1.85
C GLU A 74 -8.02 2.25 -3.07
N ALA A 75 -7.67 3.54 -3.07
CA ALA A 75 -6.85 4.14 -4.13
C ALA A 75 -5.46 3.49 -4.22
N LEU A 76 -4.87 3.18 -3.08
CA LEU A 76 -3.58 2.50 -3.01
C LEU A 76 -3.68 1.05 -3.51
N ARG A 77 -4.78 0.35 -3.19
CA ARG A 77 -5.09 -0.99 -3.74
C ARG A 77 -5.24 -0.95 -5.28
N VAL A 78 -5.88 0.08 -5.82
CA VAL A 78 -5.98 0.29 -7.27
C VAL A 78 -4.59 0.50 -7.88
N ALA A 79 -3.74 1.37 -7.28
CA ALA A 79 -2.37 1.61 -7.75
C ALA A 79 -1.53 0.32 -7.73
N ALA A 80 -1.62 -0.46 -6.64
CA ALA A 80 -0.95 -1.76 -6.51
C ALA A 80 -1.38 -2.74 -7.61
N ASN A 81 -2.69 -2.84 -7.86
CA ASN A 81 -3.24 -3.76 -8.86
C ASN A 81 -2.90 -3.36 -10.30
N LEU A 82 -2.76 -2.06 -10.59
CA LEU A 82 -2.27 -1.59 -11.90
C LEU A 82 -0.86 -2.11 -12.21
N CYS A 83 -0.03 -2.32 -11.19
CA CYS A 83 1.36 -2.73 -11.33
C CYS A 83 1.55 -4.24 -11.53
N ILE A 84 0.53 -5.07 -11.28
CA ILE A 84 0.63 -6.53 -11.41
C ILE A 84 0.95 -6.90 -12.88
N ASP A 85 2.10 -7.55 -13.10
CA ASP A 85 2.59 -7.96 -14.42
C ASP A 85 2.57 -6.84 -15.47
N ASN A 86 2.80 -5.59 -15.05
CA ASN A 86 2.71 -4.41 -15.92
C ASN A 86 3.82 -3.38 -15.62
N SER A 87 4.95 -3.53 -16.31
CA SER A 87 6.09 -2.62 -16.18
C SER A 87 5.77 -1.18 -16.62
N GLU A 88 4.91 -0.99 -17.62
CA GLU A 88 4.47 0.34 -18.07
C GLU A 88 3.74 1.08 -16.94
N SER A 89 2.86 0.41 -16.21
CA SER A 89 2.16 1.03 -15.06
C SER A 89 3.13 1.50 -13.98
N ARG A 90 4.16 0.72 -13.70
CA ARG A 90 5.18 1.07 -12.70
C ARG A 90 5.91 2.36 -13.08
N LEU A 91 6.31 2.48 -14.34
CA LEU A 91 7.00 3.68 -14.84
C LEU A 91 6.08 4.90 -14.87
N ILE A 92 4.82 4.76 -15.33
CA ILE A 92 3.86 5.88 -15.34
C ILE A 92 3.53 6.34 -13.92
N LEU A 93 3.38 5.42 -12.96
CA LEU A 93 3.16 5.79 -11.56
C LEU A 93 4.41 6.46 -10.95
N LEU A 94 5.61 6.07 -11.36
CA LEU A 94 6.84 6.78 -11.01
C LEU A 94 6.87 8.20 -11.60
N GLU A 95 6.51 8.36 -12.88
CA GLU A 95 6.47 9.67 -13.56
C GLU A 95 5.48 10.65 -12.94
N VAL A 96 4.36 10.18 -12.41
CA VAL A 96 3.40 11.05 -11.68
C VAL A 96 3.82 11.34 -10.25
N ASP A 97 5.01 10.90 -9.81
CA ASP A 97 5.60 11.17 -8.50
C ASP A 97 4.76 10.62 -7.32
N ILE A 98 4.17 9.43 -7.49
CA ILE A 98 3.33 8.82 -6.45
C ILE A 98 4.15 8.23 -5.29
N ILE A 99 5.41 7.82 -5.54
CA ILE A 99 6.26 7.09 -4.60
C ILE A 99 6.44 7.81 -3.27
N PRO A 100 6.84 9.11 -3.22
CA PRO A 100 6.99 9.82 -1.95
C PRO A 100 5.71 9.86 -1.12
N THR A 101 4.54 9.91 -1.79
CA THR A 101 3.23 9.91 -1.11
C THR A 101 2.94 8.54 -0.49
N ILE A 102 3.27 7.45 -1.18
CA ILE A 102 3.09 6.08 -0.67
C ILE A 102 4.03 5.83 0.52
N VAL A 103 5.32 6.13 0.40
CA VAL A 103 6.30 5.93 1.48
C VAL A 103 5.91 6.74 2.72
N ARG A 104 5.45 7.98 2.55
CA ARG A 104 4.93 8.80 3.67
C ARG A 104 3.77 8.11 4.39
N GLY A 105 2.96 7.32 3.68
CA GLY A 105 1.88 6.54 4.28
C GLY A 105 2.34 5.59 5.38
N LEU A 106 3.58 5.09 5.33
CA LEU A 106 4.14 4.25 6.41
C LEU A 106 4.41 5.03 7.69
N THR A 107 4.73 6.32 7.59
CA THR A 107 5.09 7.17 8.74
C THR A 107 3.95 8.01 9.26
N GLU A 108 2.86 8.08 8.51
CA GLU A 108 1.72 8.89 8.90
C GLU A 108 1.18 8.45 10.26
N SER A 109 1.16 9.39 11.20
CA SER A 109 0.50 9.17 12.50
C SER A 109 -0.99 9.19 12.27
N LEU A 110 -1.62 8.02 12.28
CA LEU A 110 -3.06 7.90 12.22
C LEU A 110 -3.65 8.38 13.55
N SER A 111 -4.86 8.96 13.50
CA SER A 111 -5.55 9.42 14.71
C SER A 111 -5.71 8.26 15.70
N GLU A 112 -5.57 8.54 17.00
CA GLU A 112 -5.86 7.58 18.07
C GLU A 112 -7.30 7.03 18.00
N SER A 113 -8.21 7.78 17.37
CA SER A 113 -9.59 7.34 17.14
C SER A 113 -9.73 6.36 15.96
N THR A 114 -8.68 6.17 15.14
CA THR A 114 -8.72 5.22 14.02
C THR A 114 -8.67 3.78 14.55
N PRO A 115 -9.63 2.91 14.18
CA PRO A 115 -9.62 1.50 14.61
C PRO A 115 -8.29 0.81 14.28
N ILE A 116 -7.77 0.02 15.21
CA ILE A 116 -6.48 -0.69 15.08
C ILE A 116 -6.44 -1.51 13.77
N LEU A 117 -7.49 -2.27 13.48
CA LEU A 117 -7.59 -3.04 12.24
C LEU A 117 -7.43 -2.18 10.98
N GLN A 118 -8.01 -0.98 10.98
CA GLN A 118 -7.88 -0.06 9.83
C GLN A 118 -6.45 0.50 9.71
N GLN A 119 -5.78 0.76 10.84
CA GLN A 119 -4.37 1.19 10.84
C GLN A 119 -3.45 0.10 10.25
N ILE A 120 -3.66 -1.15 10.67
CA ILE A 120 -2.86 -2.29 10.16
C ILE A 120 -3.16 -2.55 8.68
N ARG A 121 -4.43 -2.50 8.26
CA ARG A 121 -4.81 -2.63 6.84
C ARG A 121 -4.19 -1.55 5.97
N TRP A 122 -4.14 -0.30 6.45
CA TRP A 122 -3.44 0.77 5.75
C TRP A 122 -1.96 0.45 5.55
N THR A 123 -1.27 0.01 6.62
CA THR A 123 0.14 -0.39 6.54
C THR A 123 0.33 -1.57 5.57
N LEU A 124 -0.50 -2.62 5.68
CA LEU A 124 -0.45 -3.79 4.80
C LEU A 124 -0.60 -3.41 3.33
N VAL A 125 -1.63 -2.60 2.99
CA VAL A 125 -1.88 -2.19 1.60
C VAL A 125 -0.76 -1.28 1.09
N THR A 126 -0.19 -0.44 1.96
CA THR A 126 0.95 0.42 1.61
C THR A 126 2.19 -0.41 1.25
N ILE A 127 2.53 -1.40 2.08
CA ILE A 127 3.64 -2.33 1.81
C ILE A 127 3.38 -3.14 0.53
N GLY A 128 2.15 -3.66 0.37
CA GLY A 128 1.77 -4.42 -0.82
C GLY A 128 1.84 -3.61 -2.11
N ALA A 129 1.51 -2.31 -2.06
CA ALA A 129 1.67 -1.42 -3.20
C ALA A 129 3.15 -1.25 -3.58
N MET A 130 4.03 -1.04 -2.61
CA MET A 130 5.47 -0.92 -2.85
C MET A 130 6.06 -2.21 -3.43
N LEU A 131 5.67 -3.38 -2.91
CA LEU A 131 6.06 -4.69 -3.45
C LEU A 131 5.68 -4.83 -4.94
N ASN A 132 4.43 -4.54 -5.29
CA ASN A 132 3.98 -4.65 -6.68
C ASN A 132 4.63 -3.62 -7.61
N MET A 133 4.92 -2.42 -7.09
CA MET A 133 5.52 -1.35 -7.88
C MET A 133 7.00 -1.57 -8.17
N GLN A 134 7.75 -2.13 -7.22
CA GLN A 134 9.19 -2.35 -7.39
C GLN A 134 9.54 -3.62 -8.20
N MET A 135 8.61 -4.59 -8.28
CA MET A 135 8.84 -5.90 -8.89
C MET A 135 9.41 -5.73 -10.31
N ASP A 136 10.62 -6.27 -10.55
CA ASP A 136 11.34 -6.16 -11.84
C ASP A 136 11.43 -4.72 -12.39
N CYS A 137 11.47 -3.70 -11.52
CA CYS A 137 11.51 -2.29 -11.93
C CYS A 137 12.57 -1.50 -11.15
N VAL A 138 13.82 -1.56 -11.61
CA VAL A 138 14.97 -0.90 -10.98
C VAL A 138 14.73 0.60 -10.73
N PRO A 139 14.16 1.40 -11.65
CA PRO A 139 13.91 2.82 -11.39
C PRO A 139 12.96 3.06 -10.19
N VAL A 140 11.93 2.24 -10.03
CA VAL A 140 11.02 2.33 -8.88
C VAL A 140 11.73 1.92 -7.59
N LYS A 141 12.54 0.85 -7.62
CA LYS A 141 13.35 0.42 -6.48
C LYS A 141 14.25 1.56 -5.98
N HIS A 142 14.98 2.22 -6.88
CA HIS A 142 15.81 3.36 -6.52
C HIS A 142 15.00 4.51 -5.92
N ALA A 143 13.85 4.86 -6.51
CA ALA A 143 12.99 5.90 -5.97
C ALA A 143 12.46 5.56 -4.56
N LEU A 144 12.14 4.29 -4.29
CA LEU A 144 11.76 3.82 -2.95
C LEU A 144 12.93 3.97 -1.95
N LEU A 145 14.14 3.58 -2.35
CA LEU A 145 15.35 3.75 -1.52
C LEU A 145 15.61 5.21 -1.20
N ASP A 146 15.56 6.10 -2.21
CA ASP A 146 15.75 7.54 -2.06
C ASP A 146 14.71 8.18 -1.14
N CYS A 147 13.50 7.63 -1.07
CA CYS A 147 12.45 8.04 -0.15
C CYS A 147 12.61 7.48 1.28
N GLY A 148 13.66 6.68 1.55
CA GLY A 148 13.93 6.13 2.87
C GLY A 148 12.97 4.99 3.26
N THR A 149 12.55 4.16 2.32
CA THR A 149 11.58 3.07 2.56
C THR A 149 12.04 2.09 3.62
N ILE A 150 13.36 1.78 3.70
CA ILE A 150 13.88 0.81 4.67
C ILE A 150 13.58 1.25 6.12
N PRO A 151 14.07 2.40 6.63
CA PRO A 151 13.78 2.81 8.00
C PRO A 151 12.30 3.02 8.25
N GLN A 152 11.51 3.45 7.24
CA GLN A 152 10.08 3.62 7.38
C GLN A 152 9.35 2.29 7.54
N THR A 153 9.79 1.24 6.85
CA THR A 153 9.26 -0.11 7.01
C THR A 153 9.54 -0.65 8.42
N PHE A 154 10.77 -0.53 8.93
CA PHE A 154 11.08 -0.91 10.33
C PHE A 154 10.22 -0.16 11.34
N ASN A 155 10.04 1.15 11.19
CA ASN A 155 9.17 1.95 12.05
C ASN A 155 7.69 1.49 11.98
N ALA A 156 7.20 1.11 10.81
CA ALA A 156 5.84 0.58 10.64
C ALA A 156 5.67 -0.78 11.33
N LEU A 157 6.65 -1.67 11.17
CA LEU A 157 6.67 -2.99 11.85
C LEU A 157 6.75 -2.83 13.37
N ALA A 158 7.60 -1.92 13.88
CA ALA A 158 7.68 -1.62 15.30
C ALA A 158 6.34 -1.17 15.89
N ARG A 159 5.59 -0.33 15.17
CA ARG A 159 4.25 0.10 15.60
C ARG A 159 3.28 -1.07 15.67
N ILE A 160 3.28 -1.97 14.69
CA ILE A 160 2.42 -3.16 14.71
C ILE A 160 2.77 -4.05 15.90
N LEU A 161 4.06 -4.27 16.17
CA LEU A 161 4.54 -5.06 17.32
C LEU A 161 4.18 -4.46 18.69
N ALA A 162 3.91 -3.16 18.75
CA ALA A 162 3.51 -2.48 19.99
C ALA A 162 1.99 -2.54 20.26
N LEU A 163 1.19 -3.03 19.30
CA LEU A 163 -0.27 -3.10 19.44
C LEU A 163 -0.69 -4.30 20.30
N ASP A 164 -1.72 -4.10 21.14
CA ASP A 164 -2.39 -5.17 21.90
C ASP A 164 -3.44 -5.85 21.00
N LEU A 165 -3.04 -6.95 20.35
CA LEU A 165 -3.82 -7.64 19.32
C LEU A 165 -4.67 -8.77 19.94
N LYS A 166 -5.81 -8.43 20.53
CA LYS A 166 -6.72 -9.41 21.17
C LYS A 166 -7.70 -10.06 20.19
N ASP A 167 -8.03 -9.36 19.13
CA ASP A 167 -8.99 -9.83 18.14
C ASP A 167 -8.29 -10.70 17.08
N PRO A 168 -8.82 -11.92 16.77
CA PRO A 168 -8.19 -12.85 15.82
C PRO A 168 -8.04 -12.29 14.41
N GLU A 169 -8.99 -11.48 13.91
CA GLU A 169 -8.89 -10.87 12.59
C GLU A 169 -7.75 -9.86 12.55
N THR A 170 -7.70 -8.99 13.55
CA THR A 170 -6.64 -7.98 13.70
C THR A 170 -5.27 -8.63 13.81
N HIS A 171 -5.15 -9.74 14.57
CA HIS A 171 -3.93 -10.51 14.67
C HIS A 171 -3.52 -11.11 13.32
N ALA A 172 -4.44 -11.75 12.58
CA ALA A 172 -4.13 -12.33 11.27
C ALA A 172 -3.64 -11.29 10.26
N VAL A 173 -4.29 -10.11 10.20
CA VAL A 173 -3.87 -9.01 9.32
C VAL A 173 -2.51 -8.43 9.74
N SER A 174 -2.19 -8.40 11.05
CA SER A 174 -0.89 -7.94 11.54
C SER A 174 0.25 -8.87 11.13
N VAL A 175 0.02 -10.19 11.25
CA VAL A 175 0.99 -11.21 10.80
C VAL A 175 1.26 -11.04 9.30
N GLN A 176 0.23 -10.87 8.49
CA GLN A 176 0.38 -10.65 7.05
C GLN A 176 1.14 -9.35 6.75
N ALA A 177 0.88 -8.27 7.50
CA ALA A 177 1.61 -7.01 7.33
C ALA A 177 3.10 -7.15 7.70
N MET A 178 3.42 -7.93 8.74
CA MET A 178 4.80 -8.24 9.10
C MET A 178 5.50 -9.08 8.04
N GLU A 179 4.82 -10.12 7.52
CA GLU A 179 5.33 -10.94 6.42
C GLU A 179 5.68 -10.09 5.18
N TRP A 180 4.74 -9.27 4.74
CA TRP A 180 4.96 -8.44 3.58
C TRP A 180 6.03 -7.36 3.83
N GLY A 181 6.14 -6.86 5.06
CA GLY A 181 7.20 -5.94 5.45
C GLY A 181 8.58 -6.57 5.36
N LEU A 182 8.76 -7.82 5.86
CA LEU A 182 10.00 -8.57 5.72
C LEU A 182 10.32 -8.83 4.24
N ARG A 183 9.33 -9.24 3.46
CA ARG A 183 9.50 -9.46 2.02
C ARG A 183 9.91 -8.18 1.30
N LEU A 184 9.32 -7.04 1.63
CA LEU A 184 9.71 -5.76 1.06
C LEU A 184 11.17 -5.41 1.39
N LEU A 185 11.60 -5.65 2.63
CA LEU A 185 12.99 -5.43 3.03
C LEU A 185 13.95 -6.36 2.30
N ASP A 186 13.60 -7.64 2.15
CA ASP A 186 14.39 -8.64 1.40
C ASP A 186 14.52 -8.26 -0.08
N ASP A 187 13.42 -7.87 -0.72
CA ASP A 187 13.41 -7.48 -2.13
C ASP A 187 14.16 -6.15 -2.41
N ILE A 188 14.15 -5.21 -1.44
CA ILE A 188 14.83 -3.90 -1.57
C ILE A 188 16.31 -4.01 -1.20
N LEU A 189 16.63 -4.73 -0.13
CA LEU A 189 17.99 -4.93 0.33
C LEU A 189 18.67 -6.04 -0.47
N THR A 190 19.25 -5.70 -1.62
CA THR A 190 20.22 -6.59 -2.27
C THR A 190 21.48 -6.71 -1.39
N ASP A 191 22.35 -7.66 -1.72
CA ASP A 191 23.63 -7.80 -1.00
C ASP A 191 24.43 -6.49 -0.94
N GLU A 192 24.42 -5.70 -2.02
CA GLU A 192 25.12 -4.42 -2.10
C GLU A 192 24.49 -3.36 -1.19
N GLU A 193 23.17 -3.20 -1.27
CA GLU A 193 22.43 -2.25 -0.44
C GLU A 193 22.46 -2.65 1.04
N ALA A 194 22.38 -3.95 1.36
CA ALA A 194 22.49 -4.43 2.73
C ALA A 194 23.87 -4.11 3.37
N HIS A 195 24.95 -4.16 2.58
CA HIS A 195 26.29 -3.80 3.06
C HIS A 195 26.46 -2.30 3.27
N THR A 196 25.76 -1.48 2.53
CA THR A 196 25.84 -0.01 2.62
C THR A 196 24.81 0.61 3.57
N TYR A 197 23.75 -0.13 3.90
CA TYR A 197 22.72 0.35 4.83
C TYR A 197 23.28 0.48 6.25
N ALA A 198 23.07 1.65 6.84
CA ALA A 198 23.51 1.93 8.21
C ALA A 198 22.54 1.34 9.23
N TRP A 199 22.66 0.03 9.50
CA TRP A 199 21.85 -0.69 10.47
C TRP A 199 21.88 -0.03 11.85
N THR A 200 20.70 0.22 12.41
CA THR A 200 20.55 0.73 13.76
C THR A 200 20.23 -0.39 14.76
N PRO A 201 20.49 -0.22 16.07
CA PRO A 201 20.02 -1.17 17.08
C PRO A 201 18.49 -1.36 17.05
N HIS A 202 17.75 -0.33 16.71
CA HIS A 202 16.28 -0.38 16.53
C HIS A 202 15.88 -1.34 15.41
N ASP A 203 16.50 -1.25 14.23
CA ASP A 203 16.20 -2.11 13.08
C ASP A 203 16.45 -3.58 13.43
N ALA A 204 17.58 -3.85 14.09
CA ALA A 204 17.93 -5.20 14.54
C ALA A 204 16.94 -5.76 15.57
N GLU A 205 16.50 -4.93 16.53
CA GLU A 205 15.50 -5.32 17.53
C GLU A 205 14.16 -5.63 16.87
N VAL A 206 13.69 -4.77 15.97
CA VAL A 206 12.42 -4.97 15.24
C VAL A 206 12.47 -6.25 14.43
N LEU A 207 13.55 -6.46 13.67
CA LEU A 207 13.73 -7.67 12.87
C LEU A 207 13.67 -8.93 13.74
N PHE A 208 14.40 -8.95 14.87
CA PHE A 208 14.43 -10.07 15.79
C PHE A 208 13.01 -10.38 16.35
N ARG A 209 12.27 -9.34 16.77
CA ARG A 209 10.91 -9.50 17.31
C ARG A 209 9.92 -10.01 16.26
N VAL A 210 9.99 -9.53 15.02
CA VAL A 210 9.14 -10.02 13.93
C VAL A 210 9.43 -11.51 13.65
N LEU A 211 10.71 -11.90 13.60
CA LEU A 211 11.10 -13.31 13.43
C LEU A 211 10.66 -14.19 14.61
N GLN A 212 10.67 -13.67 15.83
CA GLN A 212 10.16 -14.39 17.00
C GLN A 212 8.66 -14.67 16.88
N VAL A 213 7.84 -13.67 16.51
CA VAL A 213 6.39 -13.87 16.28
C VAL A 213 6.17 -14.96 15.22
N TRP A 214 6.96 -15.00 14.17
CA TRP A 214 6.88 -16.02 13.13
C TRP A 214 7.21 -17.42 13.65
N SER A 215 8.27 -17.55 14.44
CA SER A 215 8.65 -18.85 15.00
C SER A 215 7.60 -19.43 15.96
N GLU A 216 6.89 -18.57 16.70
CA GLU A 216 5.81 -18.99 17.59
C GLU A 216 4.57 -19.48 16.80
N LEU A 217 4.27 -18.85 15.65
CA LEU A 217 3.17 -19.28 14.78
C LEU A 217 3.44 -20.64 14.13
N ASP A 218 4.64 -20.86 13.63
CA ASP A 218 5.04 -22.14 13.00
C ASP A 218 4.98 -23.29 14.01
N SER A 219 5.38 -23.01 15.26
CA SER A 219 5.32 -23.99 16.36
C SER A 219 3.87 -24.36 16.74
N SER A 220 2.92 -23.44 16.59
CA SER A 220 1.49 -23.69 16.86
C SER A 220 0.80 -24.49 15.76
N CYS A 221 1.26 -24.38 14.50
CA CYS A 221 0.73 -25.15 13.36
C CYS A 221 1.18 -26.63 13.35
N LEU A 222 2.25 -26.97 14.07
CA LEU A 222 2.75 -28.35 14.17
C LEU A 222 2.02 -29.21 15.23
N LEU A 223 1.08 -28.63 15.97
CA LEU A 223 0.32 -29.30 17.03
C LEU A 223 -1.11 -29.72 16.62
N TYR A 224 -1.46 -29.64 15.35
CA TYR A 224 -2.69 -30.16 14.76
C TYR A 224 -2.33 -31.04 13.54
#